data_224d51cc5ba2797e740c7767b7ce0aa7
#
_entry.id   224d51cc5ba2797e740c7767b7ce0aa7
#
_cell.length_a   1.000
_cell.length_b   1.000
_cell.length_c   1.000
_cell.angle_alpha   90.00
_cell.angle_beta   90.00
_cell.angle_gamma   90.00
#
_symmetry.space_group_name_H-M   'P 1'
#
loop_
_entity.id
_entity.type
_entity.pdbx_description
1 polymer ?
#
loop_
_entity_poly.entity_id
_entity_poly.type
_entity_poly.pdbx_seq_one_letter_code
_entity_poly.pdbx_strand_id
1 'polypeptide(L)'
;TGLTFAVRMATTIARGEMLHNLLIEELNHRVKNTLALMQAIAVQTFRSSSRDERTKFEGRLGALAEAHNLLSQEKWAGSELRDVIARVLQPFLLSNPGRIRMAGPAVPLSPRLAVVLSMIVHEIATNAAKYGALSNETGRVTLEWEVIADTPKPRLRLIWSEIGGPPVTEPVQRGFGSRLIERSARDQLGGEATVDFLPRGVVCTVTCVLDEAR
;
A
#
# COMPACT_ATOMS: atom_id res chain seq x y z
N THR A 1 -13.75 46.04 -19.74
CA THR A 1 -14.97 45.37 -20.08
C THR A 1 -14.80 43.86 -19.96
N GLY A 2 -15.64 42.95 -20.50
CA GLY A 2 -15.64 41.51 -20.22
C GLY A 2 -14.30 40.76 -20.42
N LEU A 3 -13.52 41.13 -21.44
CA LEU A 3 -12.22 40.53 -21.72
C LEU A 3 -11.18 40.75 -20.59
N THR A 4 -11.17 41.95 -20.03
CA THR A 4 -10.26 42.34 -18.94
C THR A 4 -10.62 41.59 -17.63
N PHE A 5 -11.90 41.34 -17.39
CA PHE A 5 -12.39 40.56 -16.26
C PHE A 5 -12.02 39.07 -16.39
N ALA A 6 -12.24 38.50 -17.58
CA ALA A 6 -11.89 37.10 -17.85
C ALA A 6 -10.37 36.83 -17.70
N VAL A 7 -9.52 37.74 -18.21
CA VAL A 7 -8.06 37.62 -18.06
C VAL A 7 -7.64 37.75 -16.59
N ARG A 8 -8.21 38.66 -15.81
CA ARG A 8 -7.93 38.80 -14.38
C ARG A 8 -8.37 37.54 -13.60
N MET A 9 -9.53 37.00 -13.92
CA MET A 9 -10.03 35.79 -13.27
C MET A 9 -9.14 34.56 -13.59
N ALA A 10 -8.74 34.40 -14.85
CA ALA A 10 -7.82 33.32 -15.26
C ALA A 10 -6.46 33.44 -14.57
N THR A 11 -5.90 34.66 -14.45
CA THR A 11 -4.61 34.84 -13.75
C THR A 11 -4.72 34.63 -12.25
N THR A 12 -5.86 34.93 -11.64
CA THR A 12 -6.08 34.67 -10.20
C THR A 12 -6.20 33.15 -9.93
N ILE A 13 -6.93 32.42 -10.78
CA ILE A 13 -7.06 30.96 -10.69
C ILE A 13 -5.69 30.29 -10.88
N ALA A 14 -4.95 30.64 -11.94
CA ALA A 14 -3.62 30.07 -12.19
C ALA A 14 -2.64 30.39 -11.06
N ARG A 15 -2.73 31.55 -10.43
CA ARG A 15 -1.90 31.89 -9.26
C ARG A 15 -2.27 31.09 -8.02
N GLY A 16 -3.58 30.83 -7.82
CA GLY A 16 -4.08 29.96 -6.75
C GLY A 16 -3.60 28.53 -6.91
N GLU A 17 -3.70 27.97 -8.11
CA GLU A 17 -3.21 26.63 -8.44
C GLU A 17 -1.69 26.51 -8.25
N MET A 18 -0.92 27.51 -8.71
CA MET A 18 0.53 27.52 -8.53
C MET A 18 0.93 27.55 -7.05
N LEU A 19 0.26 28.37 -6.23
CA LEU A 19 0.51 28.44 -4.79
C LEU A 19 0.11 27.14 -4.10
N HIS A 20 -0.99 26.54 -4.50
CA HIS A 20 -1.46 25.26 -4.00
C HIS A 20 -0.43 24.13 -4.27
N ASN A 21 0.08 24.07 -5.50
CA ASN A 21 1.08 23.09 -5.89
C ASN A 21 2.40 23.28 -5.13
N LEU A 22 2.86 24.51 -4.94
CA LEU A 22 4.04 24.81 -4.13
C LEU A 22 3.88 24.38 -2.66
N LEU A 23 2.69 24.58 -2.07
CA LEU A 23 2.42 24.15 -0.70
C LEU A 23 2.39 22.62 -0.58
N ILE A 24 1.82 21.92 -1.56
CA ILE A 24 1.83 20.45 -1.61
C ILE A 24 3.26 19.93 -1.74
N GLU A 25 4.06 20.53 -2.62
CA GLU A 25 5.46 20.14 -2.80
C GLU A 25 6.27 20.33 -1.51
N GLU A 26 6.12 21.48 -0.83
CA GLU A 26 6.76 21.73 0.47
C GLU A 26 6.31 20.76 1.55
N LEU A 27 5.00 20.45 1.64
CA LEU A 27 4.48 19.46 2.56
C LEU A 27 5.09 18.07 2.28
N ASN A 28 5.16 17.69 1.03
CA ASN A 28 5.75 16.43 0.59
C ASN A 28 7.23 16.34 0.96
N HIS A 29 7.98 17.40 0.77
CA HIS A 29 9.38 17.50 1.20
C HIS A 29 9.54 17.36 2.71
N ARG A 30 8.67 17.99 3.49
CA ARG A 30 8.69 17.88 4.96
C ARG A 30 8.36 16.47 5.44
N VAL A 31 7.37 15.82 4.83
CA VAL A 31 7.03 14.42 5.19
C VAL A 31 8.18 13.47 4.85
N LYS A 32 8.83 13.62 3.69
CA LYS A 32 10.04 12.86 3.34
C LYS A 32 11.14 13.04 4.37
N ASN A 33 11.42 14.26 4.78
CA ASN A 33 12.43 14.57 5.78
C ASN A 33 12.08 13.96 7.14
N THR A 34 10.80 14.01 7.54
CA THR A 34 10.32 13.40 8.78
C THR A 34 10.46 11.88 8.75
N LEU A 35 10.12 11.23 7.64
CA LEU A 35 10.30 9.79 7.47
C LEU A 35 11.78 9.39 7.51
N ALA A 36 12.66 10.15 6.86
CA ALA A 36 14.11 9.91 6.91
C ALA A 36 14.67 10.06 8.34
N LEU A 37 14.17 11.06 9.10
CA LEU A 37 14.55 11.24 10.51
C LEU A 37 14.05 10.07 11.37
N MET A 38 12.80 9.62 11.15
CA MET A 38 12.26 8.44 11.83
C MET A 38 13.07 7.18 11.53
N GLN A 39 13.53 7.00 10.28
CA GLN A 39 14.45 5.91 9.92
C GLN A 39 15.76 5.98 10.71
N ALA A 40 16.38 7.15 10.78
CA ALA A 40 17.62 7.33 11.51
C ALA A 40 17.47 7.06 13.01
N ILE A 41 16.41 7.56 13.63
CA ILE A 41 16.08 7.32 15.05
C ILE A 41 15.81 5.83 15.30
N ALA A 42 15.08 5.18 14.41
CA ALA A 42 14.79 3.76 14.55
C ALA A 42 16.05 2.89 14.46
N VAL A 43 16.90 3.13 13.47
CA VAL A 43 18.20 2.43 13.36
C VAL A 43 19.03 2.59 14.64
N GLN A 44 18.99 3.76 15.26
CA GLN A 44 19.70 4.02 16.49
C GLN A 44 19.06 3.37 17.71
N THR A 45 17.72 3.41 17.80
CA THR A 45 16.94 2.86 18.90
C THR A 45 16.96 1.32 18.90
N PHE A 46 16.88 0.72 17.72
CA PHE A 46 16.86 -0.74 17.56
C PHE A 46 18.27 -1.36 17.43
N ARG A 47 19.32 -0.66 17.85
CA ARG A 47 20.70 -1.22 17.84
C ARG A 47 20.86 -2.48 18.69
N SER A 48 20.08 -2.61 19.75
CA SER A 48 20.05 -3.76 20.66
C SER A 48 19.02 -4.81 20.30
N SER A 49 18.13 -4.53 19.33
CA SER A 49 17.10 -5.45 18.87
C SER A 49 17.66 -6.46 17.88
N SER A 50 16.96 -7.57 17.68
CA SER A 50 17.36 -8.57 16.71
C SER A 50 17.46 -7.97 15.30
N ARG A 51 18.40 -8.47 14.49
CA ARG A 51 18.58 -8.03 13.10
C ARG A 51 17.28 -8.15 12.29
N ASP A 52 16.46 -9.15 12.60
CA ASP A 52 15.17 -9.38 11.92
C ASP A 52 14.13 -8.29 12.25
N GLU A 53 14.03 -7.88 13.51
CA GLU A 53 13.11 -6.79 13.93
C GLU A 53 13.48 -5.44 13.28
N ARG A 54 14.78 -5.16 13.21
CA ARG A 54 15.28 -3.96 12.55
C ARG A 54 14.97 -3.97 11.05
N THR A 55 15.24 -5.08 10.36
CA THR A 55 14.96 -5.22 8.94
C THR A 55 13.45 -5.10 8.65
N LYS A 56 12.60 -5.67 9.50
CA LYS A 56 11.14 -5.53 9.39
C LYS A 56 10.69 -4.08 9.54
N PHE A 57 11.25 -3.37 10.51
CA PHE A 57 10.93 -1.96 10.74
C PHE A 57 11.39 -1.08 9.57
N GLU A 58 12.64 -1.23 9.11
CA GLU A 58 13.20 -0.50 7.97
C GLU A 58 12.36 -0.75 6.70
N GLY A 59 11.95 -1.99 6.44
CA GLY A 59 11.10 -2.34 5.31
C GLY A 59 9.73 -1.65 5.35
N ARG A 60 9.08 -1.58 6.51
CA ARG A 60 7.79 -0.89 6.69
C ARG A 60 7.89 0.61 6.50
N LEU A 61 8.95 1.19 7.02
CA LEU A 61 9.18 2.62 6.87
C LEU A 61 9.53 2.98 5.42
N GLY A 62 10.25 2.08 4.73
CA GLY A 62 10.49 2.17 3.29
C GLY A 62 9.21 2.12 2.47
N ALA A 63 8.30 1.17 2.78
CA ALA A 63 7.00 1.07 2.14
C ALA A 63 6.13 2.32 2.37
N LEU A 64 6.16 2.88 3.56
CA LEU A 64 5.46 4.13 3.88
C LEU A 64 6.06 5.31 3.12
N ALA A 65 7.39 5.40 3.03
CA ALA A 65 8.09 6.43 2.28
C ALA A 65 7.77 6.34 0.77
N GLU A 66 7.74 5.13 0.21
CA GLU A 66 7.39 4.90 -1.19
C GLU A 66 5.92 5.23 -1.46
N ALA A 67 5.01 4.79 -0.60
CA ALA A 67 3.60 5.16 -0.68
C ALA A 67 3.43 6.70 -0.63
N HIS A 68 4.20 7.39 0.22
CA HIS A 68 4.17 8.85 0.29
C HIS A 68 4.78 9.50 -0.95
N ASN A 69 5.86 8.95 -1.52
CA ASN A 69 6.45 9.43 -2.78
C ASN A 69 5.45 9.31 -3.94
N LEU A 70 4.66 8.24 -3.94
CA LEU A 70 3.54 8.08 -4.87
C LEU A 70 2.52 9.21 -4.73
N LEU A 71 2.21 9.66 -3.51
CA LEU A 71 1.31 10.77 -3.23
C LEU A 71 1.83 12.14 -3.70
N SER A 72 3.14 12.31 -3.75
CA SER A 72 3.78 13.59 -4.05
C SER A 72 4.00 13.86 -5.54
N GLN A 73 3.81 12.89 -6.41
CA GLN A 73 3.89 13.11 -7.85
C GLN A 73 2.56 13.64 -8.36
N GLU A 74 2.57 14.76 -9.09
CA GLU A 74 1.43 15.56 -9.58
C GLU A 74 0.36 14.82 -10.44
N LYS A 75 0.42 13.49 -10.54
CA LYS A 75 -0.46 12.67 -11.35
C LYS A 75 -1.50 11.86 -10.56
N TRP A 76 -1.89 12.34 -9.39
CA TRP A 76 -2.80 11.60 -8.51
C TRP A 76 -4.27 11.57 -8.92
N ALA A 77 -4.67 12.38 -9.86
CA ALA A 77 -6.02 12.26 -10.41
C ALA A 77 -6.16 10.93 -11.17
N GLY A 78 -6.39 9.82 -10.41
CA GLY A 78 -6.73 8.52 -10.98
C GLY A 78 -5.62 7.46 -11.00
N SER A 79 -4.73 7.39 -10.00
CA SER A 79 -3.86 6.21 -9.90
C SER A 79 -4.69 4.95 -9.75
N GLU A 80 -4.52 4.01 -10.64
CA GLU A 80 -5.22 2.73 -10.59
C GLU A 80 -4.62 1.80 -9.53
N LEU A 81 -5.47 1.03 -8.89
CA LEU A 81 -5.07 0.01 -7.92
C LEU A 81 -3.96 -0.90 -8.45
N ARG A 82 -4.06 -1.31 -9.71
CA ARG A 82 -3.05 -2.17 -10.36
C ARG A 82 -1.67 -1.54 -10.36
N ASP A 83 -1.56 -0.25 -10.68
CA ASP A 83 -0.27 0.45 -10.76
C ASP A 83 0.36 0.62 -9.38
N VAL A 84 -0.47 0.95 -8.39
CA VAL A 84 -0.03 1.05 -6.98
C VAL A 84 0.52 -0.28 -6.50
N ILE A 85 -0.23 -1.38 -6.70
CA ILE A 85 0.19 -2.73 -6.31
C ILE A 85 1.44 -3.17 -7.06
N ALA A 86 1.51 -2.93 -8.37
CA ALA A 86 2.67 -3.33 -9.20
C ALA A 86 3.96 -2.67 -8.72
N ARG A 87 3.92 -1.40 -8.33
CA ARG A 87 5.08 -0.68 -7.77
C ARG A 87 5.51 -1.27 -6.43
N VAL A 88 4.56 -1.53 -5.52
CA VAL A 88 4.85 -2.15 -4.22
C VAL A 88 5.48 -3.53 -4.39
N LEU A 89 4.98 -4.30 -5.34
CA LEU A 89 5.44 -5.66 -5.61
C LEU A 89 6.69 -5.73 -6.51
N GLN A 90 7.15 -4.62 -7.08
CA GLN A 90 8.29 -4.60 -8.00
C GLN A 90 9.52 -5.35 -7.49
N PRO A 91 10.01 -5.18 -6.25
CA PRO A 91 11.16 -5.92 -5.74
C PRO A 91 10.91 -7.43 -5.71
N PHE A 92 9.69 -7.84 -5.37
CA PHE A 92 9.30 -9.25 -5.30
C PHE A 92 9.09 -9.86 -6.70
N LEU A 93 8.57 -9.10 -7.65
CA LEU A 93 8.41 -9.51 -9.05
C LEU A 93 9.76 -9.75 -9.72
N LEU A 94 10.74 -8.88 -9.48
CA LEU A 94 12.10 -9.01 -10.00
C LEU A 94 12.83 -10.24 -9.42
N SER A 95 12.64 -10.49 -8.12
CA SER A 95 13.24 -11.64 -7.43
C SER A 95 12.53 -12.97 -7.72
N ASN A 96 11.27 -12.91 -8.20
CA ASN A 96 10.41 -14.10 -8.41
C ASN A 96 9.68 -14.02 -9.76
N PRO A 97 10.39 -14.04 -10.88
CA PRO A 97 9.78 -13.83 -12.20
C PRO A 97 8.70 -14.89 -12.50
N GLY A 98 7.51 -14.41 -12.89
CA GLY A 98 6.37 -15.26 -13.28
C GLY A 98 5.66 -15.99 -12.13
N ARG A 99 6.06 -15.74 -10.87
CA ARG A 99 5.49 -16.42 -9.70
C ARG A 99 4.40 -15.63 -8.99
N ILE A 100 4.26 -14.35 -9.31
CA ILE A 100 3.22 -13.47 -8.77
C ILE A 100 2.29 -13.09 -9.93
N ARG A 101 1.01 -13.35 -9.79
CA ARG A 101 -0.04 -12.95 -10.74
C ARG A 101 -0.97 -11.94 -10.10
N MET A 102 -1.39 -10.95 -10.87
CA MET A 102 -2.33 -9.90 -10.44
C MET A 102 -3.50 -9.84 -11.42
N ALA A 103 -4.73 -9.89 -10.91
CA ALA A 103 -5.93 -9.83 -11.72
C ALA A 103 -7.05 -9.05 -11.01
N GLY A 104 -7.78 -8.25 -11.77
CA GLY A 104 -8.95 -7.49 -11.31
C GLY A 104 -9.27 -6.32 -12.23
N PRO A 105 -10.42 -5.70 -12.06
CA PRO A 105 -10.85 -4.55 -12.84
C PRO A 105 -10.00 -3.31 -12.55
N ALA A 106 -10.10 -2.30 -13.43
CA ALA A 106 -9.59 -0.96 -13.16
C ALA A 106 -10.35 -0.35 -11.98
N VAL A 107 -9.60 0.11 -10.96
CA VAL A 107 -10.17 0.73 -9.75
C VAL A 107 -9.35 1.97 -9.43
N PRO A 108 -9.94 3.18 -9.59
CA PRO A 108 -9.29 4.41 -9.16
C PRO A 108 -9.23 4.45 -7.64
N LEU A 109 -8.09 4.85 -7.10
CA LEU A 109 -7.87 4.95 -5.66
C LEU A 109 -7.74 6.40 -5.22
N SER A 110 -8.32 6.70 -4.06
CA SER A 110 -7.95 7.91 -3.34
C SER A 110 -6.52 7.79 -2.78
N PRO A 111 -5.82 8.91 -2.57
CA PRO A 111 -4.49 8.92 -1.95
C PRO A 111 -4.40 8.11 -0.66
N ARG A 112 -5.41 8.24 0.18
CA ARG A 112 -5.51 7.53 1.47
C ARG A 112 -5.56 6.01 1.28
N LEU A 113 -6.43 5.52 0.38
CA LEU A 113 -6.56 4.10 0.10
C LEU A 113 -5.28 3.52 -0.47
N ALA A 114 -4.62 4.24 -1.38
CA ALA A 114 -3.38 3.80 -1.97
C ALA A 114 -2.26 3.62 -0.94
N VAL A 115 -2.09 4.55 0.01
CA VAL A 115 -1.08 4.42 1.07
C VAL A 115 -1.35 3.18 1.92
N VAL A 116 -2.58 3.03 2.39
CA VAL A 116 -2.90 1.94 3.33
C VAL A 116 -2.83 0.58 2.63
N LEU A 117 -3.34 0.46 1.41
CA LEU A 117 -3.24 -0.76 0.62
C LEU A 117 -1.78 -1.10 0.28
N SER A 118 -0.94 -0.09 -0.03
CA SER A 118 0.50 -0.30 -0.23
C SER A 118 1.17 -0.91 0.98
N MET A 119 0.89 -0.41 2.17
CA MET A 119 1.43 -0.96 3.42
C MET A 119 0.98 -2.40 3.66
N ILE A 120 -0.30 -2.69 3.47
CA ILE A 120 -0.86 -4.03 3.63
C ILE A 120 -0.22 -5.01 2.65
N VAL A 121 -0.19 -4.66 1.35
CA VAL A 121 0.39 -5.51 0.30
C VAL A 121 1.88 -5.75 0.52
N HIS A 122 2.62 -4.72 0.93
CA HIS A 122 4.05 -4.86 1.25
C HIS A 122 4.29 -5.83 2.41
N GLU A 123 3.48 -5.73 3.48
CA GLU A 123 3.59 -6.60 4.65
C GLU A 123 3.30 -8.06 4.29
N ILE A 124 2.23 -8.31 3.50
CA ILE A 124 1.88 -9.66 3.05
C ILE A 124 2.98 -10.23 2.14
N ALA A 125 3.48 -9.44 1.18
CA ALA A 125 4.54 -9.86 0.27
C ALA A 125 5.87 -10.15 1.00
N THR A 126 6.20 -9.36 2.01
CA THR A 126 7.36 -9.59 2.87
C THR A 126 7.24 -10.89 3.66
N ASN A 127 6.03 -11.19 4.18
CA ASN A 127 5.76 -12.44 4.86
C ASN A 127 5.85 -13.64 3.90
N ALA A 128 5.31 -13.52 2.69
CA ALA A 128 5.42 -14.54 1.66
C ALA A 128 6.87 -14.82 1.26
N ALA A 129 7.70 -13.79 1.15
CA ALA A 129 9.11 -13.93 0.83
C ALA A 129 9.95 -14.53 1.97
N LYS A 130 9.57 -14.29 3.23
CA LYS A 130 10.32 -14.79 4.39
C LYS A 130 9.87 -16.17 4.85
N TYR A 131 8.57 -16.41 4.83
CA TYR A 131 7.96 -17.56 5.49
C TYR A 131 6.98 -18.33 4.61
N GLY A 132 6.48 -17.71 3.54
CA GLY A 132 5.41 -18.22 2.69
C GLY A 132 5.87 -18.71 1.32
N ALA A 133 4.98 -18.61 0.35
CA ALA A 133 5.15 -19.17 -0.99
C ALA A 133 6.34 -18.62 -1.78
N LEU A 134 6.84 -17.44 -1.47
CA LEU A 134 7.99 -16.85 -2.16
C LEU A 134 9.33 -17.20 -1.50
N SER A 135 9.33 -17.91 -0.36
CA SER A 135 10.56 -18.33 0.34
C SER A 135 11.25 -19.56 -0.27
N ASN A 136 10.61 -20.25 -1.19
CA ASN A 136 11.16 -21.37 -1.96
C ASN A 136 11.06 -21.11 -3.46
N GLU A 137 11.46 -22.05 -4.32
CA GLU A 137 11.47 -21.88 -5.77
C GLU A 137 10.14 -22.24 -6.47
N THR A 138 9.27 -23.01 -5.83
CA THR A 138 8.07 -23.61 -6.43
C THR A 138 6.78 -22.85 -6.10
N GLY A 139 6.75 -22.14 -5.00
CA GLY A 139 5.56 -21.44 -4.53
C GLY A 139 5.14 -20.30 -5.45
N ARG A 140 3.87 -20.03 -5.45
CA ARG A 140 3.22 -19.00 -6.29
C ARG A 140 2.26 -18.18 -5.47
N VAL A 141 2.04 -16.97 -5.95
CA VAL A 141 1.11 -16.00 -5.36
C VAL A 141 0.13 -15.55 -6.42
N THR A 142 -1.14 -15.49 -6.06
CA THR A 142 -2.15 -14.76 -6.81
C THR A 142 -2.72 -13.62 -5.97
N LEU A 143 -2.86 -12.45 -6.57
CA LEU A 143 -3.50 -11.30 -5.99
C LEU A 143 -4.66 -10.89 -6.90
N GLU A 144 -5.87 -11.12 -6.43
CA GLU A 144 -7.08 -10.86 -7.17
C GLU A 144 -7.93 -9.81 -6.45
N TRP A 145 -8.65 -9.00 -7.20
CA TRP A 145 -9.57 -8.03 -6.61
C TRP A 145 -10.83 -7.84 -7.45
N GLU A 146 -11.90 -7.48 -6.76
CA GLU A 146 -13.20 -7.17 -7.33
C GLU A 146 -13.84 -5.98 -6.62
N VAL A 147 -14.79 -5.35 -7.28
CA VAL A 147 -15.63 -4.30 -6.69
C VAL A 147 -17.02 -4.88 -6.42
N ILE A 148 -17.45 -4.82 -5.16
CA ILE A 148 -18.76 -5.24 -4.70
C ILE A 148 -19.66 -4.01 -4.68
N ALA A 149 -20.67 -4.00 -5.58
CA ALA A 149 -21.57 -2.86 -5.77
C ALA A 149 -22.87 -2.94 -4.95
N ASP A 150 -23.18 -4.09 -4.34
CA ASP A 150 -24.48 -4.39 -3.68
C ASP A 150 -24.64 -3.71 -2.30
N THR A 151 -23.77 -2.80 -1.95
CA THR A 151 -23.80 -2.06 -0.70
C THR A 151 -24.04 -0.57 -0.95
N PRO A 152 -24.51 0.20 0.05
CA PRO A 152 -24.75 1.64 -0.10
C PRO A 152 -23.55 2.44 -0.61
N LYS A 153 -22.33 1.91 -0.37
CA LYS A 153 -21.08 2.42 -0.94
C LYS A 153 -20.32 1.25 -1.56
N PRO A 154 -19.78 1.39 -2.77
CA PRO A 154 -18.99 0.32 -3.39
C PRO A 154 -17.81 -0.07 -2.49
N ARG A 155 -17.54 -1.36 -2.42
CA ARG A 155 -16.43 -1.92 -1.63
C ARG A 155 -15.46 -2.64 -2.54
N LEU A 156 -14.18 -2.46 -2.28
CA LEU A 156 -13.12 -3.27 -2.86
C LEU A 156 -12.94 -4.51 -1.98
N ARG A 157 -12.85 -5.68 -2.60
CA ARG A 157 -12.35 -6.92 -1.98
C ARG A 157 -11.09 -7.34 -2.70
N LEU A 158 -10.01 -7.49 -1.97
CA LEU A 158 -8.70 -7.89 -2.44
C LEU A 158 -8.32 -9.19 -1.75
N ILE A 159 -7.91 -10.20 -2.53
CA ILE A 159 -7.57 -11.54 -2.05
C ILE A 159 -6.15 -11.86 -2.50
N TRP A 160 -5.27 -12.06 -1.52
CA TRP A 160 -3.94 -12.61 -1.69
C TRP A 160 -3.98 -14.09 -1.37
N SER A 161 -3.51 -14.93 -2.27
CA SER A 161 -3.48 -16.39 -2.08
C SER A 161 -2.10 -16.95 -2.38
N GLU A 162 -1.58 -17.77 -1.48
CA GLU A 162 -0.30 -18.44 -1.58
C GLU A 162 -0.50 -19.94 -1.77
N ILE A 163 0.29 -20.55 -2.65
CA ILE A 163 0.32 -22.00 -2.86
C ILE A 163 1.74 -22.49 -3.08
N GLY A 164 2.03 -23.74 -2.70
CA GLY A 164 3.32 -24.39 -2.99
C GLY A 164 4.49 -23.85 -2.16
N GLY A 165 4.21 -23.11 -1.11
CA GLY A 165 5.18 -22.68 -0.11
C GLY A 165 5.54 -23.81 0.88
N PRO A 166 6.34 -23.49 1.91
CA PRO A 166 6.55 -24.38 3.04
C PRO A 166 5.23 -24.76 3.73
N PRO A 167 5.17 -25.88 4.45
CA PRO A 167 4.01 -26.24 5.26
C PRO A 167 3.62 -25.10 6.21
N VAL A 168 2.36 -24.69 6.13
CA VAL A 168 1.85 -23.59 6.95
C VAL A 168 1.40 -24.13 8.30
N THR A 169 1.91 -23.53 9.37
CA THR A 169 1.41 -23.74 10.72
C THR A 169 0.87 -22.42 11.25
N GLU A 170 -0.32 -22.47 11.84
CA GLU A 170 -0.89 -21.28 12.46
C GLU A 170 0.05 -20.80 13.59
N PRO A 171 0.51 -19.55 13.57
CA PRO A 171 1.40 -19.05 14.59
C PRO A 171 0.68 -18.98 15.95
N VAL A 172 1.34 -19.50 17.01
CA VAL A 172 0.82 -19.48 18.39
C VAL A 172 0.48 -18.06 18.86
N GLN A 173 1.18 -17.06 18.34
CA GLN A 173 0.88 -15.65 18.56
C GLN A 173 0.88 -14.92 17.23
N ARG A 174 -0.21 -14.19 16.96
CA ARG A 174 -0.29 -13.30 15.80
C ARG A 174 0.81 -12.24 15.90
N GLY A 175 1.66 -12.19 14.90
CA GLY A 175 2.76 -11.25 14.80
C GLY A 175 2.26 -9.80 14.66
N PHE A 176 3.19 -8.87 14.73
CA PHE A 176 2.88 -7.45 14.54
C PHE A 176 2.29 -7.19 13.15
N GLY A 177 2.76 -7.89 12.11
CA GLY A 177 2.29 -7.74 10.73
C GLY A 177 0.80 -8.03 10.55
N SER A 178 0.34 -9.17 11.05
CA SER A 178 -1.10 -9.53 11.01
C SER A 178 -1.96 -8.49 11.74
N ARG A 179 -1.50 -8.03 12.91
CA ARG A 179 -2.19 -6.97 13.66
C ARG A 179 -2.20 -5.64 12.92
N LEU A 180 -1.13 -5.30 12.21
CA LEU A 180 -1.07 -4.10 11.39
C LEU A 180 -2.09 -4.16 10.26
N ILE A 181 -2.17 -5.29 9.54
CA ILE A 181 -3.12 -5.51 8.46
C ILE A 181 -4.56 -5.36 8.95
N GLU A 182 -4.93 -6.09 10.02
CA GLU A 182 -6.28 -6.05 10.60
C GLU A 182 -6.66 -4.66 11.10
N ARG A 183 -5.75 -3.99 11.81
CA ARG A 183 -5.99 -2.64 12.36
C ARG A 183 -6.10 -1.60 11.24
N SER A 184 -5.22 -1.65 10.24
CA SER A 184 -5.25 -0.71 9.12
C SER A 184 -6.52 -0.86 8.29
N ALA A 185 -6.98 -2.09 8.05
CA ALA A 185 -8.23 -2.33 7.35
C ALA A 185 -9.43 -1.76 8.10
N ARG A 186 -9.50 -1.98 9.42
CA ARG A 186 -10.61 -1.50 10.26
C ARG A 186 -10.58 0.01 10.44
N ASP A 187 -9.46 0.55 10.92
CA ASP A 187 -9.37 1.94 11.40
C ASP A 187 -9.21 2.94 10.27
N GLN A 188 -8.61 2.52 9.14
CA GLN A 188 -8.25 3.43 8.07
C GLN A 188 -9.01 3.17 6.76
N LEU A 189 -9.45 1.93 6.50
CA LEU A 189 -10.15 1.59 5.24
C LEU A 189 -11.66 1.43 5.43
N GLY A 190 -12.17 1.51 6.66
CA GLY A 190 -13.60 1.26 6.94
C GLY A 190 -14.05 -0.14 6.52
N GLY A 191 -13.14 -1.11 6.60
CA GLY A 191 -13.34 -2.49 6.16
C GLY A 191 -12.78 -3.49 7.16
N GLU A 192 -12.44 -4.66 6.66
CA GLU A 192 -11.94 -5.79 7.45
C GLU A 192 -10.78 -6.46 6.71
N ALA A 193 -9.91 -7.11 7.47
CA ALA A 193 -8.92 -8.00 6.93
C ALA A 193 -8.88 -9.30 7.73
N THR A 194 -8.75 -10.43 7.01
CA THR A 194 -8.54 -11.75 7.59
C THR A 194 -7.27 -12.36 7.01
N VAL A 195 -6.57 -13.13 7.84
CA VAL A 195 -5.40 -13.91 7.43
C VAL A 195 -5.65 -15.35 7.87
N ASP A 196 -5.87 -16.23 6.90
CA ASP A 196 -6.17 -17.62 7.09
C ASP A 196 -4.94 -18.46 6.76
N PHE A 197 -4.50 -19.27 7.73
CA PHE A 197 -3.38 -20.19 7.60
C PHE A 197 -3.91 -21.56 7.20
N LEU A 198 -3.98 -21.83 5.90
CA LEU A 198 -4.50 -23.07 5.36
C LEU A 198 -3.36 -24.08 5.10
N PRO A 199 -3.62 -25.40 5.11
CA PRO A 199 -2.58 -26.41 4.84
C PRO A 199 -1.84 -26.25 3.52
N ARG A 200 -2.47 -25.60 2.52
CA ARG A 200 -1.89 -25.38 1.19
C ARG A 200 -1.19 -24.05 1.02
N GLY A 201 -1.31 -23.14 1.98
CA GLY A 201 -0.75 -21.78 1.91
C GLY A 201 -1.56 -20.77 2.71
N VAL A 202 -1.15 -19.51 2.66
CA VAL A 202 -1.81 -18.41 3.35
C VAL A 202 -2.80 -17.73 2.40
N VAL A 203 -3.99 -17.40 2.92
CA VAL A 203 -4.95 -16.55 2.23
C VAL A 203 -5.18 -15.31 3.07
N CYS A 204 -5.00 -14.13 2.48
CA CYS A 204 -5.33 -12.86 3.11
C CYS A 204 -6.42 -12.17 2.31
N THR A 205 -7.55 -11.88 2.96
CA THR A 205 -8.65 -11.13 2.36
C THR A 205 -8.74 -9.77 3.02
N VAL A 206 -8.76 -8.71 2.21
CA VAL A 206 -8.91 -7.32 2.66
C VAL A 206 -10.14 -6.74 1.98
N THR A 207 -11.05 -6.16 2.77
CA THR A 207 -12.16 -5.38 2.25
C THR A 207 -12.00 -3.92 2.65
N CYS A 208 -12.38 -3.01 1.78
CA CYS A 208 -12.42 -1.58 2.11
C CYS A 208 -13.56 -0.88 1.39
N VAL A 209 -14.02 0.23 1.96
CA VAL A 209 -14.98 1.11 1.30
C VAL A 209 -14.22 1.95 0.28
N LEU A 210 -14.72 1.99 -0.96
CA LEU A 210 -14.19 2.90 -1.97
C LEU A 210 -14.78 4.29 -1.74
N ASP A 211 -13.88 5.25 -1.49
CA ASP A 211 -14.27 6.66 -1.48
C ASP A 211 -14.56 7.10 -2.92
N GLU A 212 -15.51 8.02 -3.11
CA GLU A 212 -15.68 8.66 -4.40
C GLU A 212 -14.36 9.32 -4.80
N ALA A 213 -13.84 8.96 -5.98
CA ALA A 213 -12.65 9.60 -6.53
C ALA A 213 -12.99 11.10 -6.77
N ARG A 214 -12.46 11.97 -5.91
CA ARG A 214 -12.52 13.44 -6.09
C ARG A 214 -11.31 13.91 -6.86
#